data_9a955229c17f6159e2fb7ea374b7210a
#
_entry.id   9a955229c17f6159e2fb7ea374b7210a
#
_cell.length_a   1.000
_cell.length_b   1.000
_cell.length_c   1.000
_cell.angle_alpha   90.00
_cell.angle_beta   90.00
_cell.angle_gamma   90.00
#
_symmetry.space_group_name_H-M   'P 1'
#
loop_
_entity.id
_entity.type
_entity.pdbx_description
1 polymer ?
#
loop_
_entity_poly.entity_id
_entity_poly.type
_entity_poly.pdbx_seq_one_letter_code
_entity_poly.pdbx_strand_id
1 'polypeptide(L)'
;MEKFANHFGYNRMFAKDQLTLGVHIPIENYQFHAPTMEKQVELVQKAEQYGFTGVWLRDVLLQDPDFGDPATGQIYDMMIYLTYLASKTEKIAFGTSATVLSLRHPLRVAKEIATLD
;
A
#
# COMPACT_ATOMS: atom_id res chain seq x y z
N MET A 1 16.36 15.28 7.46
CA MET A 1 16.48 13.86 7.03
C MET A 1 16.94 12.91 8.14
N GLU A 2 17.50 13.39 9.23
CA GLU A 2 17.92 12.53 10.38
C GLU A 2 16.77 11.80 11.09
N LYS A 3 15.53 12.32 11.02
CA LYS A 3 14.38 11.74 11.73
C LYS A 3 13.97 10.32 11.29
N PHE A 4 14.36 9.92 10.09
CA PHE A 4 14.02 8.61 9.52
C PHE A 4 15.23 7.69 9.35
N ALA A 5 16.39 8.08 9.88
CA ALA A 5 17.65 7.33 9.70
C ALA A 5 17.55 5.87 10.18
N ASN A 6 16.72 5.61 11.18
CA ASN A 6 16.54 4.27 11.75
C ASN A 6 15.21 3.61 11.35
N HIS A 7 14.42 4.22 10.45
CA HIS A 7 13.15 3.66 10.03
C HIS A 7 13.36 2.63 8.92
N PHE A 8 13.12 1.36 9.23
CA PHE A 8 13.38 0.25 8.32
C PHE A 8 12.67 0.40 6.97
N GLY A 9 11.36 0.62 6.97
CA GLY A 9 10.56 0.75 5.76
C GLY A 9 11.00 1.93 4.88
N TYR A 10 11.26 3.09 5.50
CA TYR A 10 11.74 4.26 4.77
C TYR A 10 13.08 3.99 4.07
N ASN A 11 14.05 3.46 4.80
CA ASN A 11 15.38 3.19 4.25
C ASN A 11 15.35 2.12 3.16
N ARG A 12 14.41 1.20 3.25
CA ARG A 12 14.22 0.16 2.24
C ARG A 12 13.58 0.71 0.96
N MET A 13 12.54 1.52 1.09
CA MET A 13 11.82 2.10 -0.05
C MET A 13 12.63 3.20 -0.76
N PHE A 14 13.40 3.96 0.00
CA PHE A 14 14.13 5.14 -0.47
C PHE A 14 15.64 4.99 -0.27
N ALA A 15 16.16 3.81 -0.62
CA ALA A 15 17.59 3.53 -0.51
C ALA A 15 18.40 4.50 -1.36
N LYS A 16 19.39 5.14 -0.74
CA LYS A 16 20.24 6.12 -1.42
C LYS A 16 21.07 5.45 -2.53
N ASP A 17 21.12 6.11 -3.68
CA ASP A 17 21.91 5.69 -4.85
C ASP A 17 21.53 4.31 -5.41
N GLN A 18 20.30 3.83 -5.16
CA GLN A 18 19.79 2.57 -5.65
C GLN A 18 18.41 2.76 -6.29
N LEU A 19 18.16 2.02 -7.37
CA LEU A 19 16.80 1.90 -7.90
C LEU A 19 16.02 0.93 -7.03
N THR A 20 14.93 1.39 -6.47
CA THR A 20 13.98 0.57 -5.71
C THR A 20 12.67 0.46 -6.49
N LEU A 21 12.05 -0.71 -6.41
CA LEU A 21 10.79 -0.98 -7.10
C LEU A 21 9.68 -1.23 -6.07
N GLY A 22 8.53 -0.65 -6.33
CA GLY A 22 7.30 -0.90 -5.58
C GLY A 22 6.18 -1.41 -6.47
N VAL A 23 5.19 -2.03 -5.88
CA VAL A 23 3.96 -2.44 -6.55
C VAL A 23 2.76 -1.72 -5.96
N HIS A 24 1.77 -1.49 -6.79
CA HIS A 24 0.47 -0.96 -6.36
C HIS A 24 -0.54 -2.09 -6.19
N ILE A 25 -1.38 -1.99 -5.17
CA ILE A 25 -2.55 -2.84 -5.02
C ILE A 25 -3.73 -2.18 -5.78
N PRO A 26 -4.50 -2.95 -6.52
CA PRO A 26 -4.41 -4.40 -6.78
C PRO A 26 -3.31 -4.77 -7.78
N ILE A 27 -2.67 -5.93 -7.57
CA ILE A 27 -1.68 -6.51 -8.51
C ILE A 27 -2.45 -7.46 -9.42
N GLU A 28 -3.21 -6.90 -10.34
CA GLU A 28 -3.97 -7.66 -11.34
C GLU A 28 -4.34 -6.79 -12.54
N ASN A 29 -4.73 -7.43 -13.63
CA ASN A 29 -5.30 -6.72 -14.77
C ASN A 29 -6.82 -6.61 -14.61
N TYR A 30 -7.30 -5.41 -14.29
CA TYR A 30 -8.72 -5.13 -14.02
C TYR A 30 -9.33 -4.15 -15.02
N GLN A 31 -8.88 -4.17 -16.27
CA GLN A 31 -9.34 -3.27 -17.33
C GLN A 31 -10.88 -3.16 -17.35
N PHE A 32 -11.40 -1.95 -17.07
CA PHE A 32 -12.83 -1.60 -17.11
C PHE A 32 -13.76 -2.35 -16.13
N HIS A 33 -13.22 -3.17 -15.23
CA HIS A 33 -13.99 -3.91 -14.24
C HIS A 33 -13.45 -3.65 -12.83
N ALA A 34 -14.31 -3.85 -11.82
CA ALA A 34 -13.83 -3.89 -10.43
C ALA A 34 -12.79 -5.01 -10.27
N PRO A 35 -11.68 -4.75 -9.58
CA PRO A 35 -10.69 -5.78 -9.33
C PRO A 35 -11.28 -6.90 -8.48
N THR A 36 -10.84 -8.13 -8.74
CA THR A 36 -11.28 -9.30 -7.97
C THR A 36 -10.67 -9.34 -6.58
N MET A 37 -9.51 -8.71 -6.42
CA MET A 37 -8.67 -8.75 -5.23
C MET A 37 -8.19 -10.16 -4.85
N GLU A 38 -8.34 -11.13 -5.77
CA GLU A 38 -7.87 -12.49 -5.56
C GLU A 38 -6.34 -12.57 -5.52
N LYS A 39 -5.82 -13.49 -4.72
CA LYS A 39 -4.39 -13.83 -4.63
C LYS A 39 -3.45 -12.66 -4.28
N GLN A 40 -3.97 -11.54 -3.78
CA GLN A 40 -3.14 -10.37 -3.49
C GLN A 40 -2.04 -10.70 -2.46
N VAL A 41 -2.33 -11.51 -1.44
CA VAL A 41 -1.33 -11.97 -0.47
C VAL A 41 -0.19 -12.72 -1.16
N GLU A 42 -0.52 -13.71 -2.00
CA GLU A 42 0.49 -14.49 -2.75
C GLU A 42 1.32 -13.60 -3.68
N LEU A 43 0.67 -12.63 -4.33
CA LEU A 43 1.34 -11.71 -5.25
C LEU A 43 2.28 -10.74 -4.50
N VAL A 44 1.88 -10.25 -3.34
CA VAL A 44 2.73 -9.40 -2.49
C VAL A 44 3.92 -10.21 -1.95
N GLN A 45 3.70 -11.45 -1.51
CA GLN A 45 4.78 -12.33 -1.08
C GLN A 45 5.76 -12.64 -2.22
N LYS A 46 5.27 -12.85 -3.44
CA LYS A 46 6.13 -12.98 -4.62
C LYS A 46 6.91 -11.70 -4.94
N ALA A 47 6.27 -10.54 -4.85
CA ALA A 47 6.95 -9.26 -5.01
C ALA A 47 8.09 -9.11 -3.99
N GLU A 48 7.85 -9.46 -2.73
CA GLU A 48 8.87 -9.48 -1.68
C GLU A 48 10.02 -10.43 -2.03
N GLN A 49 9.73 -11.65 -2.49
CA GLN A 49 10.74 -12.65 -2.92
C GLN A 49 11.57 -12.15 -4.11
N TYR A 50 10.97 -11.41 -5.04
CA TYR A 50 11.65 -10.84 -6.20
C TYR A 50 12.41 -9.54 -5.88
N GLY A 51 12.42 -9.11 -4.63
CA GLY A 51 13.20 -7.95 -4.18
C GLY A 51 12.50 -6.61 -4.34
N PHE A 52 11.20 -6.59 -4.59
CA PHE A 52 10.43 -5.34 -4.48
C PHE A 52 10.52 -4.81 -3.05
N THR A 53 10.66 -3.52 -2.91
CA THR A 53 10.92 -2.88 -1.63
C THR A 53 9.67 -2.31 -0.97
N GLY A 54 8.62 -2.07 -1.75
CA GLY A 54 7.40 -1.45 -1.23
C GLY A 54 6.12 -1.90 -1.91
N VAL A 55 5.04 -1.86 -1.14
CA VAL A 55 3.65 -2.02 -1.58
C VAL A 55 2.91 -0.73 -1.30
N TRP A 56 2.21 -0.23 -2.31
CA TRP A 56 1.46 1.02 -2.23
C TRP A 56 -0.03 0.76 -2.32
N LEU A 57 -0.79 1.34 -1.38
CA LEU A 57 -2.23 1.25 -1.35
C LEU A 57 -2.86 2.64 -1.53
N ARG A 58 -4.02 2.67 -2.17
CA ARG A 58 -4.83 3.88 -2.33
C ARG A 58 -5.90 3.95 -1.26
N ASP A 59 -6.25 5.16 -0.87
CA ASP A 59 -7.38 5.43 0.02
C ASP A 59 -8.61 5.78 -0.81
N VAL A 60 -9.32 4.76 -1.26
CA VAL A 60 -10.57 4.90 -2.03
C VAL A 60 -11.73 4.51 -1.13
N LEU A 61 -12.54 5.49 -0.73
CA LEU A 61 -13.64 5.26 0.19
C LEU A 61 -14.78 4.45 -0.44
N LEU A 62 -15.13 4.79 -1.67
CA LEU A 62 -16.19 4.15 -2.44
C LEU A 62 -15.72 4.00 -3.88
N GLN A 63 -15.96 2.84 -4.46
CA GLN A 63 -15.78 2.68 -5.88
C GLN A 63 -16.95 3.31 -6.62
N ASP A 64 -16.67 4.33 -7.42
CA ASP A 64 -17.62 4.97 -8.30
C ASP A 64 -17.33 4.55 -9.74
N PRO A 65 -18.20 3.74 -10.39
CA PRO A 65 -17.99 3.31 -11.76
C PRO A 65 -18.00 4.47 -12.76
N ASP A 66 -18.61 5.61 -12.40
CA ASP A 66 -18.68 6.80 -13.25
C ASP A 66 -17.43 7.69 -13.13
N PHE A 67 -16.54 7.42 -12.16
CA PHE A 67 -15.30 8.19 -11.98
C PHE A 67 -14.31 8.06 -13.13
N GLY A 68 -14.50 7.06 -14.00
CA GLY A 68 -13.74 6.91 -15.25
C GLY A 68 -12.29 6.45 -15.10
N ASP A 69 -11.77 6.29 -13.89
CA ASP A 69 -10.44 5.74 -13.63
C ASP A 69 -10.55 4.30 -13.10
N PRO A 70 -10.34 3.28 -13.96
CA PRO A 70 -10.36 1.88 -13.51
C PRO A 70 -9.29 1.58 -12.46
N ALA A 71 -8.28 2.44 -12.32
CA ALA A 71 -7.24 2.31 -11.32
C ALA A 71 -7.71 2.62 -9.88
N THR A 72 -8.93 3.13 -9.68
CA THR A 72 -9.54 3.32 -8.35
C THR A 72 -10.06 2.03 -7.73
N GLY A 73 -9.86 0.91 -8.38
CA GLY A 73 -10.48 -0.37 -8.05
C GLY A 73 -10.01 -1.10 -6.78
N GLN A 74 -9.31 -0.47 -5.86
CA GLN A 74 -9.10 -1.07 -4.54
C GLN A 74 -10.42 -1.01 -3.74
N ILE A 75 -11.01 -2.17 -3.48
CA ILE A 75 -12.35 -2.27 -2.87
C ILE A 75 -12.37 -2.43 -1.36
N TYR A 76 -11.20 -2.61 -0.73
CA TYR A 76 -11.07 -2.74 0.72
C TYR A 76 -10.61 -1.43 1.36
N ASP A 77 -11.00 -1.19 2.62
CA ASP A 77 -10.42 -0.08 3.39
C ASP A 77 -8.90 -0.19 3.43
N MET A 78 -8.24 0.91 3.11
CA MET A 78 -6.79 0.97 2.93
C MET A 78 -6.03 0.53 4.19
N MET A 79 -6.37 1.05 5.37
CA MET A 79 -5.62 0.79 6.60
C MET A 79 -5.82 -0.64 7.09
N ILE A 80 -7.04 -1.15 6.99
CA ILE A 80 -7.37 -2.53 7.39
C ILE A 80 -6.66 -3.51 6.47
N TYR A 81 -6.72 -3.26 5.15
CA TYR A 81 -6.13 -4.16 4.19
C TYR A 81 -4.60 -4.12 4.19
N LEU A 82 -4.02 -2.94 4.39
CA LEU A 82 -2.57 -2.78 4.59
C LEU A 82 -2.09 -3.58 5.80
N THR A 83 -2.80 -3.48 6.94
CA THR A 83 -2.49 -4.26 8.15
C THR A 83 -2.54 -5.76 7.88
N TYR A 84 -3.56 -6.21 7.15
CA TYR A 84 -3.69 -7.62 6.77
C TYR A 84 -2.51 -8.09 5.92
N LEU A 85 -2.14 -7.34 4.88
CA LEU A 85 -1.01 -7.70 4.01
C LEU A 85 0.33 -7.65 4.76
N ALA A 86 0.54 -6.64 5.61
CA ALA A 86 1.74 -6.53 6.43
C ALA A 86 1.91 -7.73 7.37
N SER A 87 0.81 -8.24 7.93
CA SER A 87 0.85 -9.46 8.77
C SER A 87 1.22 -10.75 8.02
N LYS A 88 1.28 -10.73 6.69
CA LYS A 88 1.60 -11.87 5.81
C LYS A 88 2.96 -11.79 5.14
N THR A 89 3.73 -10.75 5.43
CA THR A 89 5.03 -10.46 4.85
C THR A 89 6.05 -10.19 5.94
N GLU A 90 7.34 -10.17 5.60
CA GLU A 90 8.41 -10.03 6.59
C GLU A 90 9.31 -8.79 6.34
N LYS A 91 9.51 -8.41 5.09
CA LYS A 91 10.55 -7.45 4.71
C LYS A 91 10.05 -6.31 3.85
N ILE A 92 8.99 -6.53 3.05
CA ILE A 92 8.47 -5.50 2.16
C ILE A 92 7.82 -4.38 2.97
N ALA A 93 8.14 -3.15 2.64
CA ALA A 93 7.56 -1.99 3.30
C ALA A 93 6.20 -1.64 2.71
N PHE A 94 5.35 -0.97 3.49
CA PHE A 94 4.04 -0.53 3.04
C PHE A 94 3.94 0.98 3.05
N GLY A 95 3.27 1.53 2.06
CA GLY A 95 2.99 2.95 1.93
C GLY A 95 1.60 3.23 1.41
N THR A 96 1.18 4.46 1.54
CA THR A 96 -0.12 4.93 1.02
C THR A 96 0.09 5.97 -0.08
N SER A 97 -0.73 5.92 -1.14
CA SER A 97 -0.63 6.86 -2.25
C SER A 97 -2.02 7.33 -2.74
N ALA A 98 -2.63 8.21 -1.98
CA ALA A 98 -2.24 8.78 -0.70
C ALA A 98 -3.39 8.66 0.30
N THR A 99 -3.11 8.75 1.59
CA THR A 99 -4.16 8.84 2.60
C THR A 99 -4.96 10.12 2.44
N VAL A 100 -6.28 10.02 2.33
CA VAL A 100 -7.19 11.19 2.20
C VAL A 100 -7.51 11.74 3.59
N LEU A 101 -6.65 12.62 4.10
CA LEU A 101 -6.75 13.15 5.46
C LEU A 101 -8.03 13.95 5.72
N SER A 102 -8.64 14.52 4.69
CA SER A 102 -9.94 15.22 4.82
C SER A 102 -11.10 14.29 5.19
N LEU A 103 -10.96 12.99 4.95
CA LEU A 103 -11.96 11.97 5.27
C LEU A 103 -11.66 11.19 6.56
N ARG A 104 -10.52 11.47 7.19
CA ARG A 104 -10.04 10.72 8.36
C ARG A 104 -9.61 11.66 9.48
N HIS A 105 -9.94 11.30 10.71
CA HIS A 105 -9.47 12.08 11.85
C HIS A 105 -7.95 11.91 12.02
N PRO A 106 -7.14 12.99 12.02
CA PRO A 106 -5.68 12.91 11.96
C PRO A 106 -5.05 12.16 13.13
N LEU A 107 -5.58 12.29 14.35
CA LEU A 107 -5.10 11.53 15.52
C LEU A 107 -5.34 10.03 15.35
N ARG A 108 -6.42 9.65 14.67
CA ARG A 108 -6.71 8.25 14.42
C ARG A 108 -5.72 7.67 13.41
N VAL A 109 -5.48 8.37 12.32
CA VAL A 109 -4.48 7.98 11.31
C VAL A 109 -3.09 7.86 11.93
N ALA A 110 -2.69 8.82 12.75
CA ALA A 110 -1.40 8.78 13.45
C ALA A 110 -1.28 7.53 14.35
N LYS A 111 -2.35 7.19 15.07
CA LYS A 111 -2.36 5.98 15.91
C LYS A 111 -2.34 4.69 15.11
N GLU A 112 -3.09 4.62 14.02
CA GLU A 112 -3.14 3.46 13.12
C GLU A 112 -1.75 3.20 12.52
N ILE A 113 -1.10 4.23 11.98
CA ILE A 113 0.24 4.11 11.40
C ILE A 113 1.26 3.71 12.47
N ALA A 114 1.26 4.36 13.64
CA ALA A 114 2.19 4.02 14.72
C ALA A 114 1.94 2.62 15.34
N THR A 115 0.81 2.00 15.06
CA THR A 115 0.52 0.63 15.48
C THR A 115 1.04 -0.39 14.49
N LEU A 116 1.10 0.01 13.21
CA LEU A 116 1.61 -0.83 12.12
C LEU A 116 3.13 -0.86 12.05
N ASP A 117 3.79 0.22 12.46
CA ASP A 117 5.25 0.37 12.49
C ASP A 117 5.85 -0.36 13.69
#